data_b1dd820d3b57814ddd3fcc4033473f5f
#
_entry.id   b1dd820d3b57814ddd3fcc4033473f5f
#
_cell.length_a   1.000
_cell.length_b   1.000
_cell.length_c   1.000
_cell.angle_alpha   90.00
_cell.angle_beta   90.00
_cell.angle_gamma   90.00
#
_symmetry.space_group_name_H-M   'P 1'
#
loop_
_entity.id
_entity.type
_entity.pdbx_description
1 polymer ?
#
loop_
_entity_poly.entity_id
_entity_poly.type
_entity_poly.pdbx_seq_one_letter_code
_entity_poly.pdbx_strand_id
1 'polypeptide(L)'
;DFVAERPRSLAVHVLEQIELMFEDPAERRIAVKIAEGLDEAGYCRLDAAAVAEGVATDIALVEKIWARLRQMEPAGLFSRTVAECLAAQLAERNRLDPAMKALLDNLDLVAAGELGQLRRRCGVDDEDLRDMLAELRTLDPRPG
;
A
#
# COMPACT_ATOMS: atom_id res chain seq x y z
N ASP A 1 34.82 -9.39 -12.45
CA ASP A 1 34.04 -9.16 -12.41
C ASP A 1 33.48 -9.16 -11.51
N PHE A 2 33.62 -8.80 -11.41
CA PHE A 2 32.79 -9.06 -10.59
C PHE A 2 31.51 -8.98 -11.13
N VAL A 3 30.80 -9.82 -10.88
CA VAL A 3 29.47 -9.74 -11.30
C VAL A 3 28.72 -9.08 -10.19
N ALA A 4 28.32 -7.88 -10.44
CA ALA A 4 27.43 -7.23 -9.52
C ALA A 4 26.17 -8.06 -9.46
N GLU A 5 25.78 -8.47 -8.28
CA GLU A 5 24.49 -9.10 -8.11
C GLU A 5 23.41 -8.15 -8.57
N ARG A 6 22.58 -8.62 -9.48
CA ARG A 6 21.43 -7.84 -9.87
C ARG A 6 20.45 -7.79 -8.72
N PRO A 7 19.84 -6.63 -8.44
CA PRO A 7 18.78 -6.59 -7.46
C PRO A 7 17.70 -7.59 -7.85
N ARG A 8 17.16 -8.29 -6.88
CA ARG A 8 16.03 -9.16 -7.12
C ARG A 8 14.90 -8.37 -7.70
N SER A 9 14.27 -8.88 -8.74
CA SER A 9 13.08 -8.22 -9.25
C SER A 9 11.98 -8.28 -8.19
N LEU A 10 11.10 -7.27 -8.20
CA LEU A 10 9.97 -7.24 -7.31
C LEU A 10 9.11 -8.49 -7.48
N ALA A 11 8.88 -8.92 -8.72
CA ALA A 11 8.08 -10.11 -9.00
C ALA A 11 8.65 -11.35 -8.32
N VAL A 12 9.96 -11.56 -8.39
CA VAL A 12 10.62 -12.72 -7.78
C VAL A 12 10.48 -12.67 -6.27
N HIS A 13 10.72 -11.50 -5.66
CA HIS A 13 10.59 -11.32 -4.23
C HIS A 13 9.16 -11.65 -3.77
N VAL A 14 8.17 -11.13 -4.46
CA VAL A 14 6.76 -11.32 -4.12
C VAL A 14 6.37 -12.79 -4.22
N LEU A 15 6.75 -13.47 -5.30
CA LEU A 15 6.41 -14.87 -5.47
C LEU A 15 7.05 -15.76 -4.39
N GLU A 16 8.28 -15.47 -4.00
CA GLU A 16 8.93 -16.19 -2.91
C GLU A 16 8.21 -15.99 -1.59
N GLN A 17 7.79 -14.75 -1.32
CA GLN A 17 7.06 -14.45 -0.10
C GLN A 17 5.69 -15.12 -0.07
N ILE A 18 5.02 -15.20 -1.20
CA ILE A 18 3.73 -15.89 -1.30
C ILE A 18 3.87 -17.36 -0.91
N GLU A 19 4.93 -18.02 -1.35
CA GLU A 19 5.16 -19.41 -0.99
C GLU A 19 5.33 -19.60 0.51
N LEU A 20 5.94 -18.62 1.18
CA LEU A 20 6.15 -18.68 2.63
C LEU A 20 4.89 -18.30 3.41
N MET A 21 4.06 -17.42 2.87
CA MET A 21 2.88 -16.88 3.56
C MET A 21 1.65 -17.79 3.47
N PHE A 22 1.51 -18.54 2.39
CA PHE A 22 0.30 -19.32 2.11
C PHE A 22 0.63 -20.79 1.92
N GLU A 23 0.11 -21.65 2.80
CA GLU A 23 0.28 -23.10 2.69
C GLU A 23 -0.81 -23.72 1.83
N ASP A 24 -2.03 -23.20 1.91
CA ASP A 24 -3.16 -23.72 1.15
C ASP A 24 -3.00 -23.41 -0.34
N PRO A 25 -2.99 -24.44 -1.21
CA PRO A 25 -2.84 -24.24 -2.65
C PRO A 25 -3.90 -23.32 -3.26
N ALA A 26 -5.13 -23.35 -2.76
CA ALA A 26 -6.20 -22.49 -3.26
C ALA A 26 -5.93 -21.02 -2.92
N GLU A 27 -5.49 -20.75 -1.67
CA GLU A 27 -5.15 -19.39 -1.25
C GLU A 27 -3.93 -18.88 -2.00
N ARG A 28 -2.94 -19.76 -2.18
CA ARG A 28 -1.71 -19.42 -2.92
C ARG A 28 -2.04 -19.02 -4.36
N ARG A 29 -2.96 -19.73 -5.00
CA ARG A 29 -3.38 -19.41 -6.38
C ARG A 29 -4.04 -18.03 -6.45
N ILE A 30 -4.87 -17.69 -5.47
CA ILE A 30 -5.48 -16.36 -5.40
C ILE A 30 -4.41 -15.29 -5.22
N ALA A 31 -3.46 -15.53 -4.31
CA ALA A 31 -2.37 -14.60 -4.06
C ALA A 31 -1.53 -14.35 -5.30
N VAL A 32 -1.20 -15.41 -6.05
CA VAL A 32 -0.44 -15.29 -7.29
C VAL A 32 -1.22 -14.49 -8.34
N LYS A 33 -2.53 -14.71 -8.41
CA LYS A 33 -3.37 -13.96 -9.36
C LYS A 33 -3.37 -12.46 -9.04
N ILE A 34 -3.45 -12.11 -7.77
CA ILE A 34 -3.36 -10.71 -7.36
C ILE A 34 -1.96 -10.15 -7.69
N ALA A 35 -0.92 -10.94 -7.44
CA ALA A 35 0.46 -10.52 -7.70
C ALA A 35 0.74 -10.25 -9.18
N GLU A 36 0.01 -10.91 -10.10
CA GLU A 36 0.14 -10.65 -11.52
C GLU A 36 -0.24 -9.21 -11.87
N GLY A 37 -1.05 -8.56 -11.05
CA GLY A 37 -1.45 -7.17 -11.26
C GLY A 37 -0.55 -6.14 -10.61
N LEU A 38 0.55 -6.57 -9.98
CA LEU A 38 1.47 -5.66 -9.30
C LEU A 38 2.31 -4.93 -10.34
N ASP A 39 2.33 -3.58 -10.26
CA ASP A 39 3.15 -2.78 -11.15
C ASP A 39 4.56 -2.56 -10.57
N GLU A 40 5.43 -1.92 -11.35
CA GLU A 40 6.82 -1.67 -10.93
C GLU A 40 6.92 -0.75 -9.72
N ALA A 41 5.93 0.09 -9.51
CA ALA A 41 5.89 1.00 -8.36
C ALA A 41 5.38 0.31 -7.09
N GLY A 42 4.85 -0.93 -7.20
CA GLY A 42 4.37 -1.67 -6.05
C GLY A 42 2.86 -1.59 -5.82
N TYR A 43 2.12 -0.97 -6.74
CA TYR A 43 0.67 -0.87 -6.63
C TYR A 43 -0.03 -2.01 -7.36
N CYS A 44 -1.19 -2.38 -6.87
CA CYS A 44 -2.04 -3.35 -7.52
C CYS A 44 -3.46 -2.79 -7.59
N ARG A 45 -3.89 -2.42 -8.80
CA ARG A 45 -5.18 -1.79 -9.04
C ARG A 45 -6.19 -2.73 -9.69
N LEU A 46 -5.97 -4.05 -9.55
CA LEU A 46 -6.94 -5.02 -10.03
C LEU A 46 -8.25 -4.87 -9.26
N ASP A 47 -9.35 -5.17 -9.94
CA ASP A 47 -10.66 -5.22 -9.30
C ASP A 47 -10.80 -6.55 -8.57
N ALA A 48 -11.01 -6.50 -7.26
CA ALA A 48 -11.14 -7.71 -6.45
C ALA A 48 -12.29 -8.59 -6.90
N ALA A 49 -13.39 -8.00 -7.37
CA ALA A 49 -14.52 -8.78 -7.89
C ALA A 49 -14.14 -9.54 -9.16
N ALA A 50 -13.35 -8.91 -10.03
CA ALA A 50 -12.89 -9.57 -11.25
C ALA A 50 -11.91 -10.71 -10.93
N VAL A 51 -11.05 -10.54 -9.93
CA VAL A 51 -10.15 -11.60 -9.47
C VAL A 51 -10.97 -12.77 -8.93
N ALA A 52 -11.96 -12.48 -8.09
CA ALA A 52 -12.83 -13.51 -7.50
C ALA A 52 -13.54 -14.32 -8.58
N GLU A 53 -14.06 -13.64 -9.60
CA GLU A 53 -14.73 -14.30 -10.73
C GLU A 53 -13.74 -15.16 -11.52
N GLY A 54 -12.55 -14.64 -11.78
CA GLY A 54 -11.53 -15.34 -12.56
C GLY A 54 -11.02 -16.62 -11.92
N VAL A 55 -10.99 -16.69 -10.58
CA VAL A 55 -10.55 -17.89 -9.86
C VAL A 55 -11.71 -18.66 -9.23
N ALA A 56 -12.94 -18.28 -9.55
CA ALA A 56 -14.17 -18.94 -9.10
C ALA A 56 -14.25 -19.06 -7.56
N THR A 57 -14.09 -17.92 -6.88
CA THR A 57 -14.17 -17.85 -5.42
C THR A 57 -14.98 -16.63 -4.98
N ASP A 58 -15.19 -16.50 -3.68
CA ASP A 58 -15.88 -15.35 -3.10
C ASP A 58 -14.96 -14.15 -3.03
N ILE A 59 -15.52 -12.95 -3.25
CA ILE A 59 -14.78 -11.71 -3.14
C ILE A 59 -14.23 -11.52 -1.72
N ALA A 60 -14.96 -11.99 -0.69
CA ALA A 60 -14.50 -11.89 0.69
C ALA A 60 -13.16 -12.60 0.90
N LEU A 61 -12.97 -13.76 0.28
CA LEU A 61 -11.70 -14.48 0.37
C LEU A 61 -10.59 -13.73 -0.37
N VAL A 62 -10.88 -13.17 -1.54
CA VAL A 62 -9.90 -12.37 -2.29
C VAL A 62 -9.46 -11.17 -1.45
N GLU A 63 -10.39 -10.46 -0.83
CA GLU A 63 -10.08 -9.31 0.02
C GLU A 63 -9.24 -9.71 1.23
N LYS A 64 -9.54 -10.85 1.83
CA LYS A 64 -8.77 -11.36 2.98
C LYS A 64 -7.33 -11.68 2.58
N ILE A 65 -7.14 -12.33 1.44
CA ILE A 65 -5.81 -12.68 0.94
C ILE A 65 -5.04 -11.41 0.55
N TRP A 66 -5.73 -10.45 -0.09
CA TRP A 66 -5.12 -9.17 -0.45
C TRP A 66 -4.63 -8.44 0.80
N ALA A 67 -5.43 -8.42 1.86
CA ALA A 67 -5.03 -7.79 3.12
C ALA A 67 -3.76 -8.43 3.70
N ARG A 68 -3.62 -9.76 3.59
CA ARG A 68 -2.40 -10.45 4.01
C ARG A 68 -1.21 -10.07 3.14
N LEU A 69 -1.42 -9.95 1.82
CA LEU A 69 -0.35 -9.53 0.90
C LEU A 69 0.15 -8.13 1.24
N ARG A 70 -0.75 -7.25 1.68
CA ARG A 70 -0.38 -5.88 2.05
C ARG A 70 0.51 -5.81 3.29
N GLN A 71 0.62 -6.88 4.05
CA GLN A 71 1.54 -6.95 5.19
C GLN A 71 2.96 -7.30 4.78
N MET A 72 3.17 -7.62 3.51
CA MET A 72 4.50 -7.92 2.97
C MET A 72 5.36 -6.67 2.97
N GLU A 73 6.66 -6.85 3.18
CA GLU A 73 7.61 -5.74 3.09
C GLU A 73 8.10 -5.55 1.67
N PRO A 74 8.38 -4.32 1.27
CA PRO A 74 8.28 -3.08 2.05
C PRO A 74 6.83 -2.61 2.23
N ALA A 75 6.59 -1.83 3.31
CA ALA A 75 5.26 -1.31 3.59
C ALA A 75 4.71 -0.51 2.40
N GLY A 76 3.45 -0.74 2.08
CA GLY A 76 2.79 -0.10 0.94
C GLY A 76 2.62 -0.98 -0.27
N LEU A 77 3.32 -2.13 -0.34
CA LEU A 77 3.10 -3.06 -1.46
C LEU A 77 1.65 -3.51 -1.52
N PHE A 78 1.15 -3.71 -2.71
CA PHE A 78 -0.23 -4.11 -2.99
C PHE A 78 -1.27 -3.06 -2.64
N SER A 79 -0.85 -1.82 -2.39
CA SER A 79 -1.78 -0.72 -2.22
C SER A 79 -2.48 -0.40 -3.54
N ARG A 80 -3.72 0.05 -3.46
CA ARG A 80 -4.51 0.44 -4.63
C ARG A 80 -4.37 1.92 -4.94
N THR A 81 -4.05 2.71 -3.92
CA THR A 81 -3.95 4.17 -4.03
C THR A 81 -2.72 4.66 -3.29
N VAL A 82 -2.30 5.89 -3.61
CA VAL A 82 -1.20 6.54 -2.88
C VAL A 82 -1.56 6.68 -1.40
N ALA A 83 -2.80 7.03 -1.09
CA ALA A 83 -3.23 7.17 0.30
C ALA A 83 -3.06 5.86 1.08
N GLU A 84 -3.42 4.72 0.48
CA GLU A 84 -3.22 3.41 1.12
C GLU A 84 -1.74 3.11 1.34
N CYS A 85 -0.90 3.43 0.35
CA CYS A 85 0.53 3.21 0.44
C CYS A 85 1.15 4.00 1.59
N LEU A 86 0.82 5.28 1.67
CA LEU A 86 1.32 6.15 2.73
C LEU A 86 0.76 5.75 4.10
N ALA A 87 -0.51 5.33 4.15
CA ALA A 87 -1.12 4.85 5.38
C ALA A 87 -0.39 3.63 5.94
N ALA A 88 0.00 2.70 5.07
CA ALA A 88 0.74 1.51 5.48
C ALA A 88 2.09 1.88 6.11
N GLN A 89 2.80 2.83 5.51
CA GLN A 89 4.09 3.29 6.02
C GLN A 89 3.93 4.02 7.35
N LEU A 90 2.90 4.85 7.49
CA LEU A 90 2.63 5.55 8.74
C LEU A 90 2.22 4.59 9.85
N ALA A 91 1.42 3.57 9.52
CA ALA A 91 1.04 2.54 10.48
C ALA A 91 2.26 1.79 11.01
N GLU A 92 3.22 1.48 10.15
CA GLU A 92 4.48 0.83 10.53
C GLU A 92 5.28 1.69 11.50
N ARG A 93 5.23 3.02 11.33
CA ARG A 93 5.88 3.97 12.22
C ARG A 93 5.06 4.28 13.48
N ASN A 94 3.87 3.69 13.60
CA ASN A 94 2.92 3.98 14.66
C ASN A 94 2.49 5.46 14.68
N ARG A 95 2.34 6.05 13.48
CA ARG A 95 2.00 7.46 13.29
C ARG A 95 0.69 7.66 12.55
N LEU A 96 -0.13 6.63 12.41
CA LEU A 96 -1.39 6.73 11.70
C LEU A 96 -2.51 7.05 12.71
N ASP A 97 -2.51 8.28 13.23
CA ASP A 97 -3.55 8.77 14.14
C ASP A 97 -4.72 9.37 13.33
N PRO A 98 -5.82 9.76 13.98
CA PRO A 98 -6.98 10.32 13.28
C PRO A 98 -6.66 11.57 12.45
N ALA A 99 -5.80 12.44 12.93
CA ALA A 99 -5.42 13.65 12.20
C ALA A 99 -4.67 13.28 10.92
N MET A 100 -3.74 12.33 11.00
CA MET A 100 -2.98 11.89 9.84
C MET A 100 -3.88 11.15 8.85
N LYS A 101 -4.85 10.36 9.32
CA LYS A 101 -5.83 9.74 8.43
C LYS A 101 -6.64 10.77 7.67
N ALA A 102 -7.05 11.85 8.35
CA ALA A 102 -7.78 12.94 7.71
C ALA A 102 -6.91 13.64 6.66
N LEU A 103 -5.62 13.78 6.91
CA LEU A 103 -4.68 14.35 5.94
C LEU A 103 -4.61 13.46 4.69
N LEU A 104 -4.49 12.15 4.86
CA LEU A 104 -4.45 11.21 3.74
C LEU A 104 -5.74 11.17 2.95
N ASP A 105 -6.88 11.42 3.59
CA ASP A 105 -8.17 11.49 2.92
C ASP A 105 -8.33 12.78 2.10
N ASN A 106 -7.41 13.73 2.25
CA ASN A 106 -7.48 15.04 1.61
C ASN A 106 -6.20 15.40 0.87
N LEU A 107 -5.57 14.42 0.23
CA LEU A 107 -4.33 14.66 -0.52
C LEU A 107 -4.51 15.64 -1.68
N ASP A 108 -5.72 15.77 -2.21
CA ASP A 108 -6.06 16.77 -3.22
C ASP A 108 -5.86 18.19 -2.65
N LEU A 109 -6.23 18.41 -1.40
CA LEU A 109 -6.03 19.70 -0.73
C LEU A 109 -4.55 19.96 -0.45
N VAL A 110 -3.79 18.91 -0.14
CA VAL A 110 -2.34 19.01 0.01
C VAL A 110 -1.70 19.49 -1.30
N ALA A 111 -2.07 18.86 -2.40
CA ALA A 111 -1.55 19.21 -3.72
C ALA A 111 -1.92 20.63 -4.13
N ALA A 112 -3.12 21.08 -3.75
CA ALA A 112 -3.61 22.42 -4.07
C ALA A 112 -3.07 23.51 -3.12
N GLY A 113 -2.39 23.11 -2.03
CA GLY A 113 -1.87 24.06 -1.04
C GLY A 113 -2.94 24.73 -0.19
N GLU A 114 -4.10 24.07 -0.01
CA GLU A 114 -5.23 24.60 0.73
C GLU A 114 -5.06 24.39 2.24
N LEU A 115 -4.08 25.04 2.84
CA LEU A 115 -3.66 24.80 4.21
C LEU A 115 -4.76 25.10 5.24
N GLY A 116 -5.54 26.14 5.00
CA GLY A 116 -6.64 26.50 5.91
C GLY A 116 -7.70 25.41 5.99
N GLN A 117 -8.06 24.82 4.84
CA GLN A 117 -9.01 23.73 4.81
C GLN A 117 -8.45 22.46 5.45
N LEU A 118 -7.18 22.16 5.17
CA LEU A 118 -6.51 21.01 5.77
C LEU A 118 -6.49 21.08 7.28
N ARG A 119 -6.17 22.27 7.81
CA ARG A 119 -6.15 22.49 9.25
C ARG A 119 -7.50 22.19 9.89
N ARG A 120 -8.57 22.66 9.24
CA ARG A 120 -9.93 22.39 9.73
C ARG A 120 -10.30 20.92 9.64
N ARG A 121 -9.97 20.28 8.53
CA ARG A 121 -10.31 18.87 8.33
C ARG A 121 -9.54 17.93 9.24
N CYS A 122 -8.29 18.26 9.51
CA CYS A 122 -7.45 17.45 10.40
C CYS A 122 -7.66 17.80 11.88
N GLY A 123 -8.26 18.97 12.17
CA GLY A 123 -8.50 19.39 13.55
C GLY A 123 -7.23 19.75 14.30
N VAL A 124 -6.26 20.35 13.61
CA VAL A 124 -4.95 20.70 14.16
C VAL A 124 -4.64 22.17 13.93
N ASP A 125 -3.60 22.68 14.60
CA ASP A 125 -3.13 24.04 14.37
C ASP A 125 -2.08 24.08 13.25
N ASP A 126 -1.58 25.28 12.93
CA ASP A 126 -0.61 25.48 11.86
C ASP A 126 0.69 24.71 12.09
N GLU A 127 1.18 24.70 13.33
CA GLU A 127 2.43 24.03 13.66
C GLU A 127 2.30 22.52 13.50
N ASP A 128 1.23 21.93 14.01
CA ASP A 128 0.98 20.51 13.88
C ASP A 128 0.80 20.12 12.43
N LEU A 129 0.07 20.91 11.65
CA LEU A 129 -0.11 20.63 10.24
C LEU A 129 1.23 20.64 9.50
N ARG A 130 2.08 21.61 9.81
CA ARG A 130 3.40 21.72 9.19
C ARG A 130 4.24 20.49 9.48
N ASP A 131 4.23 20.00 10.72
CA ASP A 131 4.95 18.80 11.12
C ASP A 131 4.40 17.56 10.41
N MET A 132 3.07 17.47 10.29
CA MET A 132 2.43 16.36 9.58
C MET A 132 2.81 16.35 8.10
N LEU A 133 2.83 17.50 7.45
CA LEU A 133 3.21 17.61 6.05
C LEU A 133 4.69 17.27 5.86
N ALA A 134 5.54 17.65 6.80
CA ALA A 134 6.96 17.31 6.75
C ALA A 134 7.16 15.80 6.86
N GLU A 135 6.44 15.14 7.76
CA GLU A 135 6.49 13.68 7.88
C GLU A 135 6.00 13.00 6.61
N LEU A 136 4.92 13.51 6.02
CA LEU A 136 4.37 12.95 4.78
C LEU A 136 5.43 12.95 3.67
N ARG A 137 6.27 13.97 3.59
CA ARG A 137 7.33 14.08 2.58
C ARG A 137 8.46 13.08 2.77
N THR A 138 8.57 12.47 3.95
CA THR A 138 9.60 11.45 4.20
C THR A 138 9.17 10.07 3.73
N LEU A 139 7.91 9.90 3.35
CA LEU A 139 7.37 8.62 2.94
C LEU A 139 7.67 8.34 1.46
N ASP A 140 7.68 7.06 1.12
CA ASP A 140 7.97 6.62 -0.24
C ASP A 140 6.68 6.26 -0.97
N PRO A 141 6.27 7.04 -2.00
CA PRO A 141 5.05 6.71 -2.76
C PRO A 141 5.27 5.57 -3.75
N ARG A 142 6.48 5.05 -3.87
CA ARG A 142 6.81 3.94 -4.77
C ARG A 142 7.48 2.82 -3.98
N PRO A 143 6.71 1.94 -3.33
CA PRO A 143 7.28 0.89 -2.48
C PRO A 143 7.96 -0.24 -3.26
N GLY A 144 7.68 -0.34 -4.56
CA GLY A 144 8.27 -1.36 -5.44
C GLY A 144 9.66 -1.05 -5.96
#